data_b548d4b5776d8c1fe63233c769b949bc
#
_entry.id   b548d4b5776d8c1fe63233c769b949bc
#
_cell.length_a   1.000
_cell.length_b   1.000
_cell.length_c   1.000
_cell.angle_alpha   90.00
_cell.angle_beta   90.00
_cell.angle_gamma   90.00
#
_symmetry.space_group_name_H-M   'P 1'
#
loop_
_entity.id
_entity.type
_entity.pdbx_description
1 polymer ?
#
loop_
_entity_poly.entity_id
_entity_poly.type
_entity_poly.pdbx_seq_one_letter_code
_entity_poly.pdbx_strand_id
1 'polypeptide(L)'
;LAVAHTESYFNPRAVSSAGARGVMQIMPATSKGEYGIHPKLLWVPRVNIRIGLHFLKRLLKRYRGRAELALSYYNGGSAVGDLPNARIIPATAKYVRKVLRLQRKYRADRGRGDTRTWTASRRRNLLSRKARAVN
;
A
#
# COMPACT_ATOMS: atom_id res chain seq x y z
N LEU A 1 0.84 -2.66 -0.78
CA LEU A 1 1.83 -2.94 -1.83
C LEU A 1 1.88 -1.84 -2.88
N ALA A 2 0.74 -1.42 -3.44
CA ALA A 2 0.70 -0.45 -4.53
C ALA A 2 1.29 0.92 -4.14
N VAL A 3 1.03 1.40 -2.93
CA VAL A 3 1.60 2.66 -2.42
C VAL A 3 3.11 2.53 -2.28
N ALA A 4 3.61 1.50 -1.62
CA ALA A 4 5.05 1.28 -1.44
C ALA A 4 5.78 1.11 -2.78
N HIS A 5 5.18 0.42 -3.74
CA HIS A 5 5.71 0.30 -5.10
C HIS A 5 5.83 1.69 -5.76
N THR A 6 4.77 2.48 -5.71
CA THR A 6 4.73 3.81 -6.32
C THR A 6 5.68 4.78 -5.64
N GLU A 7 5.74 4.75 -4.30
CA GLU A 7 6.53 5.70 -3.52
C GLU A 7 8.04 5.47 -3.64
N SER A 8 8.49 4.23 -3.57
CA SER A 8 9.92 3.94 -3.43
C SER A 8 10.41 2.73 -4.23
N TYR A 9 9.52 2.02 -4.89
CA TYR A 9 9.83 0.69 -5.45
C TYR A 9 10.37 -0.27 -4.39
N PHE A 10 9.78 -0.21 -3.18
CA PHE A 10 10.16 -0.99 -1.98
C PHE A 10 11.57 -0.69 -1.45
N ASN A 11 12.14 0.47 -1.77
CA ASN A 11 13.48 0.84 -1.31
C ASN A 11 13.45 1.47 0.09
N PRO A 12 13.99 0.80 1.13
CA PRO A 12 13.98 1.33 2.49
C PRO A 12 14.88 2.56 2.69
N ARG A 13 15.76 2.86 1.73
CA ARG A 13 16.68 4.00 1.77
C ARG A 13 16.25 5.16 0.88
N ALA A 14 15.08 5.06 0.24
CA ALA A 14 14.60 6.10 -0.64
C ALA A 14 14.36 7.42 0.11
N VAL A 15 14.77 8.51 -0.49
CA VAL A 15 14.51 9.88 -0.01
C VAL A 15 14.06 10.74 -1.18
N SER A 16 12.94 11.47 -1.00
CA SER A 16 12.45 12.39 -2.02
C SER A 16 13.15 13.76 -1.91
N SER A 17 13.00 14.60 -2.95
CA SER A 17 13.46 15.97 -2.92
C SER A 17 12.86 16.81 -1.78
N ALA A 18 11.63 16.49 -1.36
CA ALA A 18 10.96 17.12 -0.23
C ALA A 18 11.37 16.54 1.13
N GLY A 19 12.16 15.46 1.17
CA GLY A 19 12.64 14.84 2.40
C GLY A 19 11.79 13.68 2.91
N ALA A 20 10.83 13.18 2.15
CA ALA A 20 10.10 11.95 2.49
C ALA A 20 11.05 10.75 2.51
N ARG A 21 10.85 9.82 3.48
CA ARG A 21 11.81 8.76 3.78
C ARG A 21 11.20 7.35 3.67
N GLY A 22 11.98 6.46 3.10
CA GLY A 22 11.81 5.01 3.19
C GLY A 22 10.73 4.44 2.28
N VAL A 23 10.32 3.21 2.58
CA VAL A 23 9.44 2.37 1.74
C VAL A 23 8.13 3.06 1.38
N MET A 24 7.48 3.71 2.37
CA MET A 24 6.18 4.36 2.19
C MET A 24 6.30 5.88 2.02
N GLN A 25 7.53 6.40 1.95
CA GLN A 25 7.81 7.84 1.78
C GLN A 25 7.08 8.72 2.80
N ILE A 26 7.41 8.52 4.06
CA ILE A 26 6.84 9.28 5.18
C ILE A 26 7.66 10.55 5.41
N MET A 27 6.97 11.68 5.55
CA MET A 27 7.63 12.93 5.92
C MET A 27 8.06 12.90 7.40
N PRO A 28 9.28 13.40 7.73
CA PRO A 28 9.73 13.50 9.12
C PRO A 28 8.75 14.24 10.04
N ALA A 29 8.10 15.28 9.55
CA ALA A 29 7.09 16.02 10.30
C ALA A 29 5.86 15.15 10.66
N THR A 30 5.43 14.27 9.77
CA THR A 30 4.34 13.32 10.03
C THR A 30 4.73 12.31 11.11
N SER A 31 5.92 11.73 11.00
CA SER A 31 6.45 10.79 12.00
C SER A 31 6.51 11.41 13.39
N LYS A 32 7.13 12.56 13.52
CA LYS A 32 7.32 13.25 14.79
C LYS A 32 6.02 13.85 15.31
N GLY A 33 5.31 14.60 14.47
CA GLY A 33 4.16 15.41 14.90
C GLY A 33 2.88 14.59 15.13
N GLU A 34 2.58 13.63 14.26
CA GLU A 34 1.36 12.84 14.37
C GLU A 34 1.54 11.53 15.15
N TYR A 35 2.74 10.97 15.17
CA TYR A 35 2.99 9.65 15.77
C TYR A 35 3.96 9.69 16.94
N GLY A 36 4.62 10.82 17.21
CA GLY A 36 5.61 10.91 18.27
C GLY A 36 6.82 9.99 18.06
N ILE A 37 7.10 9.61 16.82
CA ILE A 37 8.18 8.69 16.46
C ILE A 37 9.33 9.49 15.85
N HIS A 38 10.56 9.22 16.37
CA HIS A 38 11.74 9.90 15.88
C HIS A 38 11.95 9.65 14.38
N PRO A 39 12.21 10.68 13.55
CA PRO A 39 12.37 10.53 12.10
C PRO A 39 13.47 9.56 11.65
N LYS A 40 14.49 9.31 12.47
CA LYS A 40 15.52 8.28 12.19
C LYS A 40 14.94 6.88 12.07
N LEU A 41 13.83 6.58 12.76
CA LEU A 41 13.18 5.29 12.71
C LEU A 41 12.44 5.04 11.38
N LEU A 42 12.26 6.07 10.57
CA LEU A 42 11.70 5.92 9.21
C LEU A 42 12.59 5.11 8.28
N TRP A 43 13.87 4.97 8.60
CA TRP A 43 14.79 4.10 7.86
C TRP A 43 14.64 2.62 8.21
N VAL A 44 13.92 2.30 9.29
CA VAL A 44 13.59 0.93 9.66
C VAL A 44 12.32 0.51 8.90
N PRO A 45 12.40 -0.45 7.96
CA PRO A 45 11.25 -0.78 7.08
C PRO A 45 9.97 -1.11 7.84
N ARG A 46 10.06 -1.89 8.92
CA ARG A 46 8.90 -2.24 9.75
C ARG A 46 8.20 -1.02 10.34
N VAL A 47 8.97 -0.07 10.86
CA VAL A 47 8.44 1.17 11.43
C VAL A 47 7.79 2.03 10.34
N ASN A 48 8.49 2.21 9.23
CA ASN A 48 8.02 3.00 8.09
C ASN A 48 6.69 2.47 7.53
N ILE A 49 6.64 1.17 7.26
CA ILE A 49 5.44 0.52 6.71
C ILE A 49 4.27 0.61 7.70
N ARG A 50 4.52 0.42 9.00
CA ARG A 50 3.48 0.51 10.03
C ARG A 50 2.89 1.92 10.11
N ILE A 51 3.71 2.95 10.08
CA ILE A 51 3.24 4.35 10.05
C ILE A 51 2.46 4.61 8.76
N GLY A 52 3.00 4.22 7.62
CA GLY A 52 2.35 4.44 6.31
C GLY A 52 0.99 3.76 6.20
N LEU A 53 0.88 2.52 6.66
CA LEU A 53 -0.40 1.79 6.68
C LEU A 53 -1.42 2.43 7.62
N HIS A 54 -1.00 2.83 8.82
CA HIS A 54 -1.88 3.50 9.77
C HIS A 54 -2.38 4.83 9.22
N PHE A 55 -1.48 5.62 8.66
CA PHE A 55 -1.80 6.91 8.06
C PHE A 55 -2.78 6.76 6.88
N LEU A 56 -2.52 5.82 5.98
CA LEU A 56 -3.40 5.54 4.85
C LEU A 56 -4.79 5.08 5.31
N LYS A 57 -4.87 4.22 6.32
CA LYS A 57 -6.15 3.79 6.90
C LYS A 57 -6.94 4.95 7.50
N ARG A 58 -6.27 5.86 8.21
CA ARG A 58 -6.90 7.08 8.73
C ARG A 58 -7.49 7.93 7.61
N LEU A 59 -6.75 8.11 6.53
CA LEU A 59 -7.20 8.88 5.38
C LEU A 59 -8.40 8.22 4.69
N LEU A 60 -8.36 6.90 4.50
CA LEU A 60 -9.50 6.16 3.94
C LEU A 60 -10.77 6.32 4.80
N LYS A 61 -10.62 6.28 6.12
CA LYS A 61 -11.73 6.53 7.05
C LYS A 61 -12.25 7.97 6.95
N ARG A 62 -11.35 8.95 6.91
CA ARG A 62 -11.68 10.38 6.76
C ARG A 62 -12.51 10.65 5.50
N TYR A 63 -12.16 10.01 4.39
CA TYR A 63 -12.84 10.17 3.11
C TYR A 63 -13.87 9.08 2.81
N ARG A 64 -14.33 8.35 3.82
CA ARG A 64 -15.39 7.33 3.72
C ARG A 64 -15.13 6.29 2.63
N GLY A 65 -13.88 5.82 2.52
CA GLY A 65 -13.49 4.80 1.56
C GLY A 65 -13.19 5.32 0.15
N ARG A 66 -13.26 6.64 -0.08
CA ARG A 66 -12.89 7.23 -1.37
C ARG A 66 -11.38 7.26 -1.54
N ALA A 67 -10.84 6.18 -2.11
CA ALA A 67 -9.40 5.94 -2.23
C ALA A 67 -8.68 7.06 -3.00
N GLU A 68 -9.30 7.63 -4.03
CA GLU A 68 -8.72 8.70 -4.83
C GLU A 68 -8.44 9.97 -3.99
N LEU A 69 -9.30 10.29 -3.04
CA LEU A 69 -9.11 11.43 -2.14
C LEU A 69 -8.04 11.12 -1.08
N ALA A 70 -8.10 9.93 -0.48
CA ALA A 70 -7.10 9.48 0.49
C ALA A 70 -5.69 9.46 -0.10
N LEU A 71 -5.54 8.95 -1.31
CA LEU A 71 -4.26 8.90 -2.01
C LEU A 71 -3.76 10.28 -2.41
N SER A 72 -4.64 11.17 -2.84
CA SER A 72 -4.29 12.56 -3.13
C SER A 72 -3.76 13.27 -1.89
N TYR A 73 -4.41 13.06 -0.73
CA TYR A 73 -3.91 13.59 0.55
C TYR A 73 -2.57 12.97 0.94
N TYR A 74 -2.44 11.66 0.82
CA TYR A 74 -1.20 10.95 1.15
C TYR A 74 0.01 11.54 0.41
N ASN A 75 -0.16 11.84 -0.87
CA ASN A 75 0.89 12.41 -1.73
C ASN A 75 1.01 13.94 -1.62
N GLY A 76 -0.10 14.67 -1.53
CA GLY A 76 -0.12 16.12 -1.68
C GLY A 76 -0.58 16.91 -0.45
N GLY A 77 -1.17 16.25 0.55
CA GLY A 77 -1.52 16.87 1.83
C GLY A 77 -2.90 17.50 1.88
N SER A 78 -3.06 18.44 2.81
CA SER A 78 -4.36 18.95 3.28
C SER A 78 -5.16 19.79 2.27
N ALA A 79 -4.58 20.16 1.14
CA ALA A 79 -5.30 20.89 0.09
C ALA A 79 -6.45 20.08 -0.56
N VAL A 80 -6.51 18.76 -0.31
CA VAL A 80 -7.68 17.94 -0.67
C VAL A 80 -8.95 18.47 -0.03
N GLY A 81 -8.85 18.99 1.20
CA GLY A 81 -9.98 19.48 1.96
C GLY A 81 -10.81 18.39 2.61
N ASP A 82 -11.97 18.76 3.10
CA ASP A 82 -12.90 17.87 3.80
C ASP A 82 -14.17 17.62 2.98
N LEU A 83 -14.79 16.44 3.22
CA LEU A 83 -16.10 16.14 2.66
C LEU A 83 -17.15 17.16 3.19
N PRO A 84 -18.14 17.55 2.36
CA PRO A 84 -18.46 17.02 1.04
C PRO A 84 -17.67 17.65 -0.12
N ASN A 85 -16.89 18.70 0.11
CA ASN A 85 -16.25 19.51 -0.94
C ASN A 85 -14.80 19.09 -1.26
N ALA A 86 -14.32 17.97 -0.69
CA ALA A 86 -12.98 17.47 -0.93
C ALA A 86 -12.74 17.18 -2.42
N ARG A 87 -11.55 17.51 -2.91
CA ARG A 87 -11.17 17.32 -4.31
C ARG A 87 -9.74 16.77 -4.43
N ILE A 88 -9.51 15.98 -5.46
CA ILE A 88 -8.17 15.53 -5.83
C ILE A 88 -7.33 16.78 -6.17
N ILE A 89 -6.14 16.87 -5.56
CA ILE A 89 -5.16 17.89 -5.93
C ILE A 89 -4.66 17.57 -7.35
N PRO A 90 -4.77 18.49 -8.32
CA PRO A 90 -4.41 18.21 -9.72
C PRO A 90 -2.98 17.65 -9.88
N ALA A 91 -2.01 18.16 -9.12
CA ALA A 91 -0.63 17.71 -9.16
C ALA A 91 -0.46 16.24 -8.73
N THR A 92 -1.40 15.67 -7.97
CA THR A 92 -1.37 14.28 -7.50
C THR A 92 -2.08 13.31 -8.44
N ALA A 93 -2.73 13.79 -9.49
CA ALA A 93 -3.60 12.95 -10.32
C ALA A 93 -2.87 11.77 -10.96
N LYS A 94 -1.65 11.95 -11.44
CA LYS A 94 -0.83 10.85 -12.00
C LYS A 94 -0.48 9.81 -10.95
N TYR A 95 -0.10 10.25 -9.76
CA TYR A 95 0.17 9.38 -8.62
C TYR A 95 -1.04 8.54 -8.26
N VAL A 96 -2.19 9.16 -8.10
CA VAL A 96 -3.45 8.46 -7.75
C VAL A 96 -3.78 7.39 -8.79
N ARG A 97 -3.71 7.72 -10.08
CA ARG A 97 -3.96 6.75 -11.16
C ARG A 97 -2.97 5.59 -11.13
N LYS A 98 -1.70 5.86 -10.90
CA LYS A 98 -0.65 4.83 -10.83
C LYS A 98 -0.90 3.87 -9.67
N VAL A 99 -1.19 4.37 -8.48
CA VAL A 99 -1.47 3.54 -7.30
C VAL A 99 -2.69 2.66 -7.54
N LEU A 100 -3.79 3.22 -8.02
CA LEU A 100 -5.03 2.48 -8.28
C LEU A 100 -4.85 1.40 -9.35
N ARG A 101 -4.08 1.68 -10.39
CA ARG A 101 -3.73 0.70 -11.43
C ARG A 101 -2.91 -0.47 -10.85
N LEU A 102 -1.90 -0.17 -10.05
CA LEU A 102 -1.07 -1.18 -9.39
C LEU A 102 -1.87 -2.01 -8.38
N GLN A 103 -2.78 -1.38 -7.65
CA GLN A 103 -3.67 -2.09 -6.73
C GLN A 103 -4.52 -3.13 -7.46
N ARG A 104 -5.09 -2.78 -8.61
CA ARG A 104 -5.85 -3.74 -9.44
C ARG A 104 -4.97 -4.89 -9.91
N LYS A 105 -3.75 -4.60 -10.34
CA LYS A 105 -2.78 -5.62 -10.76
C LYS A 105 -2.43 -6.58 -9.63
N TYR A 106 -2.08 -6.07 -8.46
CA TYR A 106 -1.77 -6.88 -7.28
C TYR A 106 -2.94 -7.74 -6.83
N ARG A 107 -4.16 -7.22 -6.90
CA ARG A 107 -5.38 -7.97 -6.57
C ARG A 107 -5.60 -9.12 -7.56
N ALA A 108 -5.44 -8.89 -8.85
CA ALA A 108 -5.55 -9.91 -9.89
C ALA A 108 -4.48 -11.00 -9.75
N ASP A 109 -3.25 -10.64 -9.42
CA ASP A 109 -2.15 -11.59 -9.22
C ASP A 109 -2.38 -12.48 -7.99
N ARG A 110 -2.92 -11.94 -6.89
CA ARG A 110 -3.32 -12.75 -5.71
C ARG A 110 -4.39 -13.76 -6.07
N GLY A 111 -5.44 -13.38 -6.80
CA GLY A 111 -6.48 -14.29 -7.24
C GLY A 111 -5.95 -15.44 -8.10
N ARG A 112 -4.97 -15.18 -8.95
CA ARG A 112 -4.29 -16.22 -9.77
C ARG A 112 -3.41 -17.13 -8.92
N GLY A 113 -2.74 -16.60 -7.89
CA GLY A 113 -1.93 -17.38 -6.95
C GLY A 113 -2.76 -18.38 -6.17
N ASP A 114 -3.89 -17.97 -5.64
CA ASP A 114 -4.79 -18.81 -4.86
C ASP A 114 -5.40 -19.95 -5.68
N THR A 115 -5.76 -19.70 -6.94
CA THR A 115 -6.25 -20.75 -7.84
C THR A 115 -5.18 -21.75 -8.23
N ARG A 116 -3.94 -21.35 -8.42
CA ARG A 116 -2.81 -22.26 -8.72
C ARG A 116 -2.48 -23.18 -7.56
N THR A 117 -2.42 -22.66 -6.32
CA THR A 117 -2.16 -23.46 -5.13
C THR A 117 -3.27 -24.44 -4.84
N TRP A 118 -4.52 -24.04 -5.06
CA TRP A 118 -5.70 -24.91 -4.88
C TRP A 118 -5.73 -26.07 -5.88
N THR A 119 -5.46 -25.84 -7.16
CA THR A 119 -5.40 -26.90 -8.19
C THR A 119 -4.23 -27.86 -7.97
N ALA A 120 -3.07 -27.38 -7.55
CA ALA A 120 -1.92 -28.22 -7.23
C ALA A 120 -2.17 -29.10 -5.99
N SER A 121 -2.87 -28.61 -4.98
CA SER A 121 -3.26 -29.38 -3.80
C SER A 121 -4.25 -30.48 -4.14
N ARG A 122 -5.25 -30.23 -4.99
CA ARG A 122 -6.20 -31.26 -5.45
C ARG A 122 -5.51 -32.34 -6.28
N ARG A 123 -4.59 -32.00 -7.16
CA ARG A 123 -3.84 -33.00 -7.95
C ARG A 123 -3.02 -33.93 -7.07
N ARG A 124 -2.36 -33.40 -6.03
CA ARG A 124 -1.60 -34.22 -5.07
C ARG A 124 -2.49 -35.19 -4.28
N ASN A 125 -3.66 -34.73 -3.84
CA ASN A 125 -4.61 -35.60 -3.10
C ASN A 125 -5.21 -36.70 -3.98
N LEU A 126 -5.45 -36.45 -5.27
CA LEU A 126 -5.95 -37.47 -6.21
C LEU A 126 -4.90 -38.55 -6.51
N LEU A 127 -3.63 -38.15 -6.64
CA LEU A 127 -2.53 -39.09 -6.87
C LEU A 127 -2.26 -39.94 -5.64
N SER A 128 -2.33 -39.39 -4.43
CA SER A 128 -2.15 -40.16 -3.19
C SER A 128 -3.29 -41.16 -2.94
N ARG A 129 -4.53 -40.85 -3.32
CA ARG A 129 -5.66 -41.78 -3.24
C ARG A 129 -5.56 -42.94 -4.24
N LYS A 130 -5.08 -42.67 -5.47
CA LYS A 130 -4.85 -43.72 -6.47
C LYS A 130 -3.71 -44.67 -6.05
N ALA A 131 -2.64 -44.16 -5.47
CA ALA A 131 -1.53 -44.97 -4.96
C ALA A 131 -1.92 -45.89 -3.80
N ARG A 132 -2.90 -45.50 -2.96
CA ARG A 132 -3.42 -46.33 -1.88
C ARG A 132 -4.45 -47.38 -2.32
N ALA A 133 -5.04 -47.24 -3.50
CA ALA A 133 -6.04 -48.18 -4.04
C ALA A 133 -5.40 -49.35 -4.80
N VAL A 134 -4.07 -49.37 -5.04
CA VAL A 134 -3.33 -50.38 -5.81
C VAL A 134 -2.54 -51.34 -4.89
N ASN A 135 -2.54 -51.11 -3.58
CA ASN A 135 -2.02 -52.02 -2.55
C ASN A 135 -3.17 -52.63 -1.75
#